data_7e0b48a8ca4e1b3173e45710fb23cf5f
#
_entry.id   7e0b48a8ca4e1b3173e45710fb23cf5f
#
_cell.length_a   1.000
_cell.length_b   1.000
_cell.length_c   1.000
_cell.angle_alpha   90.00
_cell.angle_beta   90.00
_cell.angle_gamma   90.00
#
_symmetry.space_group_name_H-M   'P 1'
#
loop_
_entity.id
_entity.type
_entity.pdbx_description
1 polymer ?
#
loop_
_entity_poly.entity_id
_entity_poly.type
_entity_poly.pdbx_seq_one_letter_code
_entity_poly.pdbx_strand_id
1 'polypeptide(L)'
;GLVELTTKGIENKQSSTTLTFEIPEKYKNSELYLCVKGIRYIPKNPGVYKDVLLGDQSSRYDEHVFDERYRNYGRANPTAILRVKYGSNVKKSMIWGANSQYDTGARDIEINMGYYDKSQKKFYLTLEALGEYQFSEIEVVTHSMDNVEKYYSERKKYADEKVQIRGNQVTGEIKVKDKSMACIAIPYHKGWSATVNGKKVNIVKANGMYMAVPLEVGYNKIVLSYTI
;
A
#
# COMPACT_ATOMS: atom_id res chain seq x y z
N GLY A 1 -16.80 7.24 1.49
CA GLY A 1 -17.76 6.89 2.55
C GLY A 1 -17.15 5.93 3.53
N LEU A 2 -17.45 6.13 4.80
CA LEU A 2 -16.97 5.29 5.91
C LEU A 2 -18.08 4.29 6.30
N VAL A 3 -17.71 3.02 6.45
CA VAL A 3 -18.50 2.05 7.21
C VAL A 3 -17.75 1.83 8.51
N GLU A 4 -18.25 2.42 9.57
CA GLU A 4 -17.69 2.19 10.90
C GLU A 4 -18.06 0.77 11.39
N LEU A 5 -17.04 0.01 11.76
CA LEU A 5 -17.17 -1.32 12.33
C LEU A 5 -16.54 -1.28 13.72
N THR A 6 -17.37 -1.01 14.71
CA THR A 6 -16.90 -0.87 16.11
C THR A 6 -16.76 -2.24 16.77
N THR A 7 -15.56 -2.79 16.78
CA THR A 7 -15.14 -3.81 17.74
C THR A 7 -13.79 -3.43 18.31
N LYS A 8 -13.69 -3.29 19.63
CA LYS A 8 -12.46 -2.85 20.31
C LYS A 8 -11.39 -3.94 20.45
N GLY A 9 -11.67 -5.17 20.05
CA GLY A 9 -10.75 -6.29 20.10
C GLY A 9 -11.47 -7.62 19.97
N ILE A 10 -10.75 -8.65 19.57
CA ILE A 10 -11.27 -10.01 19.40
C ILE A 10 -10.27 -10.98 20.00
N GLU A 11 -10.75 -11.84 20.88
CA GLU A 11 -10.00 -12.98 21.35
C GLU A 11 -10.20 -14.18 20.43
N ASN A 12 -9.13 -14.62 19.79
CA ASN A 12 -9.11 -15.78 18.94
C ASN A 12 -8.86 -17.03 19.81
N LYS A 13 -9.91 -17.78 20.10
CA LYS A 13 -9.85 -19.04 20.89
C LYS A 13 -9.51 -20.27 20.05
N GLN A 14 -9.53 -20.11 18.73
CA GLN A 14 -9.23 -21.14 17.74
C GLN A 14 -8.09 -20.67 16.84
N SER A 15 -7.59 -21.56 15.98
CA SER A 15 -6.50 -21.20 15.03
C SER A 15 -6.87 -20.08 14.06
N SER A 16 -8.15 -19.78 13.90
CA SER A 16 -8.63 -18.64 13.11
C SER A 16 -10.03 -18.21 13.52
N THR A 17 -10.34 -16.93 13.41
CA THR A 17 -11.69 -16.35 13.55
C THR A 17 -12.01 -15.56 12.30
N THR A 18 -13.19 -15.78 11.72
CA THR A 18 -13.66 -15.04 10.55
C THR A 18 -14.81 -14.12 10.93
N LEU A 19 -14.65 -12.85 10.63
CA LEU A 19 -15.67 -11.82 10.72
C LEU A 19 -16.29 -11.62 9.35
N THR A 20 -17.60 -11.43 9.32
CA THR A 20 -18.36 -11.15 8.10
C THR A 20 -18.92 -9.75 8.16
N PHE A 21 -18.73 -8.99 7.11
CA PHE A 21 -19.20 -7.62 7.00
C PHE A 21 -20.03 -7.43 5.75
N GLU A 22 -21.05 -6.58 5.84
CA GLU A 22 -21.89 -6.20 4.71
C GLU A 22 -21.44 -4.86 4.14
N ILE A 23 -21.45 -4.76 2.81
CA ILE A 23 -21.10 -3.54 2.09
C ILE A 23 -22.40 -2.86 1.65
N PRO A 24 -22.69 -1.64 2.13
CA PRO A 24 -23.87 -0.90 1.72
C PRO A 24 -23.88 -0.61 0.22
N GLU A 25 -25.05 -0.72 -0.41
CA GLU A 25 -25.22 -0.50 -1.86
C GLU A 25 -24.83 0.92 -2.32
N LYS A 26 -24.88 1.90 -1.41
CA LYS A 26 -24.48 3.28 -1.71
C LYS A 26 -23.03 3.41 -2.18
N TYR A 27 -22.18 2.41 -1.93
CA TYR A 27 -20.77 2.36 -2.35
C TYR A 27 -20.54 1.69 -3.71
N LYS A 28 -21.58 1.45 -4.47
CA LYS A 28 -21.47 0.95 -5.86
C LYS A 28 -20.47 1.79 -6.66
N ASN A 29 -19.90 1.18 -7.70
CA ASN A 29 -18.93 1.81 -8.60
C ASN A 29 -17.74 2.45 -7.86
N SER A 30 -17.16 1.70 -6.94
CA SER A 30 -16.03 2.16 -6.13
C SER A 30 -14.99 1.07 -5.95
N GLU A 31 -13.74 1.45 -5.80
CA GLU A 31 -12.75 0.57 -5.17
C GLU A 31 -12.96 0.57 -3.66
N LEU A 32 -12.77 -0.59 -3.05
CA LEU A 32 -12.95 -0.79 -1.62
C LEU A 32 -11.59 -1.03 -0.95
N TYR A 33 -11.38 -0.37 0.15
CA TYR A 33 -10.19 -0.53 1.00
C TYR A 33 -10.63 -0.86 2.42
N LEU A 34 -10.12 -1.96 2.96
CA LEU A 34 -10.24 -2.25 4.38
C LEU A 34 -9.09 -1.60 5.13
N CYS A 35 -9.42 -0.72 6.06
CA CYS A 35 -8.46 -0.06 6.94
C CYS A 35 -8.63 -0.60 8.36
N VAL A 36 -7.56 -1.13 8.93
CA VAL A 36 -7.50 -1.58 10.34
C VAL A 36 -6.48 -0.72 11.04
N LYS A 37 -6.92 0.08 12.02
CA LYS A 37 -6.08 1.05 12.70
C LYS A 37 -5.66 0.56 14.08
N GLY A 38 -4.42 0.86 14.46
CA GLY A 38 -3.88 0.58 15.79
C GLY A 38 -3.81 -0.92 16.10
N ILE A 39 -3.58 -1.77 15.09
CA ILE A 39 -3.60 -3.20 15.29
C ILE A 39 -2.44 -3.67 16.16
N ARG A 40 -2.76 -4.52 17.14
CA ARG A 40 -1.81 -5.26 17.98
C ARG A 40 -2.25 -6.70 18.07
N TYR A 41 -1.30 -7.61 18.03
CA TYR A 41 -1.52 -9.02 18.28
C TYR A 41 -0.76 -9.45 19.53
N ILE A 42 -1.48 -10.12 20.44
CA ILE A 42 -0.93 -10.67 21.69
C ILE A 42 -1.14 -12.19 21.62
N PRO A 43 -0.09 -12.99 21.46
CA PRO A 43 -0.19 -14.45 21.40
C PRO A 43 -0.70 -15.03 22.72
N LYS A 44 -1.68 -15.94 22.67
CA LYS A 44 -2.34 -16.50 23.87
C LYS A 44 -1.46 -17.49 24.64
N ASN A 45 -0.49 -18.11 24.00
CA ASN A 45 0.42 -19.07 24.63
C ASN A 45 1.80 -18.96 23.98
N PRO A 46 2.69 -18.13 24.53
CA PRO A 46 4.10 -18.21 24.13
C PRO A 46 4.70 -19.62 24.37
N GLY A 47 4.06 -20.47 25.19
CA GLY A 47 4.41 -21.86 25.41
C GLY A 47 4.31 -22.76 24.18
N VAL A 48 3.38 -22.53 23.24
CA VAL A 48 3.31 -23.31 22.00
C VAL A 48 4.56 -23.08 21.13
N TYR A 49 5.10 -21.87 21.14
CA TYR A 49 6.39 -21.57 20.49
C TYR A 49 7.57 -22.11 21.28
N LYS A 50 7.44 -22.29 22.60
CA LYS A 50 8.40 -22.97 23.47
C LYS A 50 8.67 -24.38 22.99
N ASP A 51 7.60 -25.16 22.82
CA ASP A 51 7.69 -26.57 22.44
C ASP A 51 8.27 -26.74 21.02
N VAL A 52 7.89 -25.85 20.09
CA VAL A 52 8.39 -25.85 18.71
C VAL A 52 9.87 -25.43 18.64
N LEU A 53 10.31 -24.48 19.48
CA LEU A 53 11.69 -23.95 19.46
C LEU A 53 12.67 -24.75 20.29
N LEU A 54 12.21 -25.39 21.36
CA LEU A 54 13.05 -26.09 22.31
C LEU A 54 13.01 -27.63 22.14
N GLY A 55 12.01 -28.15 21.36
CA GLY A 55 11.77 -29.59 21.29
C GLY A 55 11.50 -30.19 22.67
N ASP A 56 11.73 -31.47 22.83
CA ASP A 56 11.48 -32.23 24.07
C ASP A 56 12.42 -31.88 25.24
N GLN A 57 13.13 -30.75 25.16
CA GLN A 57 14.09 -30.32 26.22
C GLN A 57 13.47 -29.35 27.24
N SER A 58 12.16 -29.43 27.47
CA SER A 58 11.42 -28.55 28.38
C SER A 58 11.94 -28.56 29.84
N SER A 59 12.67 -29.58 30.26
CA SER A 59 13.26 -29.69 31.59
C SER A 59 14.51 -28.81 31.85
N ARG A 60 15.07 -28.18 30.81
CA ARG A 60 16.23 -27.30 30.89
C ARG A 60 15.97 -25.90 30.35
N TYR A 61 14.75 -25.43 30.57
CA TYR A 61 14.35 -24.11 30.10
C TYR A 61 15.13 -23.02 30.84
N ASP A 62 15.90 -22.27 30.07
CA ASP A 62 16.47 -21.00 30.46
C ASP A 62 15.65 -19.88 29.80
N GLU A 63 15.01 -19.08 30.61
CA GLU A 63 14.13 -18.00 30.15
C GLU A 63 14.85 -17.00 29.25
N HIS A 64 16.13 -16.78 29.52
CA HIS A 64 16.97 -15.89 28.72
C HIS A 64 17.21 -16.45 27.31
N VAL A 65 17.52 -17.74 27.22
CA VAL A 65 17.75 -18.44 25.95
C VAL A 65 16.43 -18.53 25.13
N PHE A 66 15.32 -18.74 25.83
CA PHE A 66 14.00 -18.73 25.20
C PHE A 66 13.69 -17.35 24.60
N ASP A 67 13.87 -16.28 25.37
CA ASP A 67 13.60 -14.92 24.91
C ASP A 67 14.44 -14.56 23.68
N GLU A 68 15.69 -14.96 23.65
CA GLU A 68 16.57 -14.73 22.50
C GLU A 68 16.12 -15.54 21.28
N ARG A 69 15.78 -16.82 21.44
CA ARG A 69 15.26 -17.67 20.37
C ARG A 69 13.91 -17.21 19.87
N TYR A 70 13.02 -16.81 20.76
CA TYR A 70 11.70 -16.25 20.41
C TYR A 70 11.85 -14.95 19.63
N ARG A 71 12.75 -14.08 20.04
CA ARG A 71 13.07 -12.85 19.31
C ARG A 71 13.61 -13.14 17.91
N ASN A 72 14.50 -14.13 17.80
CA ASN A 72 15.08 -14.53 16.51
C ASN A 72 14.04 -15.19 15.60
N TYR A 73 13.14 -16.01 16.15
CA TYR A 73 12.02 -16.57 15.40
C TYR A 73 11.06 -15.49 14.90
N GLY A 74 10.71 -14.53 15.76
CA GLY A 74 9.85 -13.39 15.38
C GLY A 74 10.47 -12.46 14.35
N ARG A 75 11.80 -12.49 14.16
CA ARG A 75 12.49 -11.72 13.11
C ARG A 75 12.23 -12.25 11.71
N ALA A 76 12.01 -13.54 11.55
CA ALA A 76 11.90 -14.21 10.26
C ALA A 76 10.46 -14.56 9.87
N ASN A 77 9.52 -14.59 10.83
CA ASN A 77 8.17 -15.07 10.62
C ASN A 77 7.12 -14.04 11.04
N PRO A 78 5.99 -13.96 10.33
CA PRO A 78 4.87 -13.13 10.78
C PRO A 78 4.31 -13.69 12.09
N THR A 79 3.97 -12.79 13.01
CA THR A 79 3.36 -13.16 14.29
C THR A 79 1.91 -13.57 14.09
N ALA A 80 1.21 -12.90 13.17
CA ALA A 80 -0.17 -13.19 12.80
C ALA A 80 -0.46 -12.77 11.36
N ILE A 81 -1.56 -13.23 10.82
CA ILE A 81 -1.99 -12.92 9.46
C ILE A 81 -3.45 -12.44 9.49
N LEU A 82 -3.69 -11.33 8.82
CA LEU A 82 -5.02 -10.91 8.42
C LEU A 82 -5.27 -11.34 6.98
N ARG A 83 -6.35 -12.05 6.76
CA ARG A 83 -6.78 -12.46 5.43
C ARG A 83 -8.12 -11.81 5.11
N VAL A 84 -8.20 -11.07 4.02
CA VAL A 84 -9.44 -10.50 3.53
C VAL A 84 -9.86 -11.24 2.27
N LYS A 85 -11.12 -11.70 2.25
CA LYS A 85 -11.74 -12.29 1.07
C LYS A 85 -12.93 -11.45 0.64
N TYR A 86 -12.89 -10.98 -0.60
CA TYR A 86 -14.00 -10.30 -1.27
C TYR A 86 -14.20 -10.89 -2.67
N GLY A 87 -15.33 -11.57 -2.89
CA GLY A 87 -15.55 -12.35 -4.09
C GLY A 87 -14.47 -13.41 -4.29
N SER A 88 -13.84 -13.41 -5.46
CA SER A 88 -12.67 -14.26 -5.77
C SER A 88 -11.34 -13.68 -5.27
N ASN A 89 -11.31 -12.42 -4.89
CA ASN A 89 -10.09 -11.77 -4.41
C ASN A 89 -9.77 -12.19 -2.97
N VAL A 90 -8.54 -12.64 -2.77
CA VAL A 90 -8.01 -12.94 -1.44
C VAL A 90 -6.70 -12.17 -1.27
N LYS A 91 -6.66 -11.33 -0.25
CA LYS A 91 -5.47 -10.54 0.13
C LYS A 91 -5.04 -10.90 1.55
N LYS A 92 -3.75 -10.77 1.81
CA LYS A 92 -3.17 -11.03 3.12
C LYS A 92 -2.33 -9.84 3.54
N SER A 93 -2.39 -9.52 4.83
CA SER A 93 -1.44 -8.65 5.49
C SER A 93 -0.84 -9.39 6.68
N MET A 94 0.46 -9.21 6.90
CA MET A 94 1.19 -9.88 7.96
C MET A 94 1.47 -8.90 9.09
N ILE A 95 1.24 -9.36 10.32
CA ILE A 95 1.63 -8.65 11.53
C ILE A 95 2.94 -9.27 11.99
N TRP A 96 4.00 -8.49 11.93
CA TRP A 96 5.33 -8.93 12.34
C TRP A 96 5.53 -8.69 13.84
N GLY A 97 6.27 -9.57 14.49
CA GLY A 97 6.67 -9.37 15.89
C GLY A 97 7.63 -8.18 16.02
N ALA A 98 7.61 -7.54 17.17
CA ALA A 98 8.38 -6.31 17.43
C ALA A 98 9.90 -6.43 17.24
N ASN A 99 10.44 -7.66 17.24
CA ASN A 99 11.84 -7.92 16.99
C ASN A 99 12.12 -8.42 15.56
N SER A 100 11.10 -8.46 14.70
CA SER A 100 11.28 -8.83 13.30
C SER A 100 11.97 -7.71 12.53
N GLN A 101 12.92 -8.07 11.67
CA GLN A 101 13.50 -7.11 10.72
C GLN A 101 12.47 -6.52 9.73
N TYR A 102 11.31 -7.13 9.63
CA TYR A 102 10.19 -6.67 8.78
C TYR A 102 9.16 -5.84 9.56
N ASP A 103 9.31 -5.70 10.89
CA ASP A 103 8.44 -4.82 11.66
C ASP A 103 8.85 -3.35 11.44
N THR A 104 8.02 -2.64 10.74
CA THR A 104 8.21 -1.20 10.48
C THR A 104 7.68 -0.32 11.62
N GLY A 105 7.12 -0.92 12.67
CA GLY A 105 6.39 -0.20 13.71
C GLY A 105 5.01 0.31 13.27
N ALA A 106 4.63 0.13 12.01
CA ALA A 106 3.31 0.49 11.53
C ALA A 106 2.24 -0.39 12.19
N ARG A 107 1.20 0.26 12.69
CA ARG A 107 0.05 -0.40 13.34
C ARG A 107 -1.25 -0.17 12.58
N ASP A 108 -1.18 0.54 11.47
CA ASP A 108 -2.29 0.75 10.56
C ASP A 108 -2.08 -0.07 9.31
N ILE A 109 -3.10 -0.81 8.93
CA ILE A 109 -3.08 -1.71 7.76
C ILE A 109 -4.19 -1.27 6.82
N GLU A 110 -3.83 -1.06 5.55
CA GLU A 110 -4.76 -0.82 4.47
C GLU A 110 -4.67 -1.94 3.44
N ILE A 111 -5.83 -2.53 3.10
CA ILE A 111 -5.92 -3.63 2.14
C ILE A 111 -6.91 -3.27 1.04
N ASN A 112 -6.43 -3.14 -0.19
CA ASN A 112 -7.30 -3.00 -1.35
C ASN A 112 -8.05 -4.31 -1.60
N MET A 113 -9.38 -4.28 -1.45
CA MET A 113 -10.26 -5.43 -1.65
C MET A 113 -10.69 -5.60 -3.12
N GLY A 114 -10.55 -4.55 -3.91
CA GLY A 114 -10.95 -4.51 -5.32
C GLY A 114 -12.20 -3.68 -5.56
N TYR A 115 -12.75 -3.82 -6.77
CA TYR A 115 -13.88 -3.04 -7.25
C TYR A 115 -15.23 -3.63 -6.79
N TYR A 116 -16.13 -2.76 -6.33
CA TYR A 116 -17.48 -3.10 -5.91
C TYR A 116 -18.51 -2.80 -7.01
N ASP A 117 -19.04 -3.87 -7.61
CA ASP A 117 -20.04 -3.85 -8.67
C ASP A 117 -21.44 -4.28 -8.22
N LYS A 118 -21.67 -4.46 -6.92
CA LYS A 118 -22.87 -5.01 -6.26
C LYS A 118 -23.05 -6.52 -6.39
N SER A 119 -22.23 -7.25 -7.12
CA SER A 119 -22.35 -8.71 -7.24
C SER A 119 -22.03 -9.42 -5.92
N GLN A 120 -21.16 -8.81 -5.11
CA GLN A 120 -20.73 -9.32 -3.81
C GLN A 120 -21.05 -8.32 -2.71
N LYS A 121 -22.06 -8.59 -1.89
CA LYS A 121 -22.49 -7.69 -0.80
C LYS A 121 -21.72 -7.89 0.50
N LYS A 122 -20.87 -8.89 0.58
CA LYS A 122 -20.16 -9.26 1.81
C LYS A 122 -18.67 -9.44 1.55
N PHE A 123 -17.88 -9.10 2.56
CA PHE A 123 -16.49 -9.51 2.64
C PHE A 123 -16.22 -10.21 3.98
N TYR A 124 -15.11 -10.95 4.02
CA TYR A 124 -14.71 -11.76 5.15
C TYR A 124 -13.31 -11.35 5.59
N LEU A 125 -13.17 -11.02 6.87
CA LEU A 125 -11.87 -10.78 7.49
C LEU A 125 -11.55 -11.95 8.41
N THR A 126 -10.52 -12.72 8.09
CA THR A 126 -10.03 -13.82 8.90
C THR A 126 -8.77 -13.40 9.63
N LEU A 127 -8.78 -13.55 10.94
CA LEU A 127 -7.66 -13.36 11.84
C LEU A 127 -7.04 -14.73 12.11
N GLU A 128 -5.82 -14.95 11.61
CA GLU A 128 -5.13 -16.24 11.72
C GLU A 128 -4.03 -16.13 12.78
N ALA A 129 -4.11 -16.87 13.78
CA ALA A 129 -3.26 -17.22 14.92
C ALA A 129 -4.04 -17.13 16.24
N LEU A 130 -3.67 -17.99 17.19
CA LEU A 130 -4.23 -18.00 18.54
C LEU A 130 -3.75 -16.80 19.33
N GLY A 131 -4.68 -16.01 19.86
CA GLY A 131 -4.33 -14.86 20.67
C GLY A 131 -5.38 -13.76 20.64
N GLU A 132 -5.03 -12.65 21.20
CA GLU A 132 -5.86 -11.45 21.25
C GLU A 132 -5.44 -10.48 20.14
N TYR A 133 -6.41 -10.03 19.36
CA TYR A 133 -6.26 -8.94 18.41
C TYR A 133 -6.91 -7.70 18.98
N GLN A 134 -6.11 -6.67 19.18
CA GLN A 134 -6.56 -5.35 19.58
C GLN A 134 -6.47 -4.41 18.39
N PHE A 135 -7.44 -3.55 18.21
CA PHE A 135 -7.44 -2.48 17.21
C PHE A 135 -8.34 -1.33 17.69
N SER A 136 -8.03 -0.12 17.28
CA SER A 136 -8.83 1.05 17.62
C SER A 136 -10.03 1.20 16.70
N GLU A 137 -9.88 0.79 15.43
CA GLU A 137 -10.90 0.99 14.42
C GLU A 137 -10.74 -0.03 13.28
N ILE A 138 -11.86 -0.53 12.75
CA ILE A 138 -11.94 -1.20 11.46
C ILE A 138 -12.94 -0.43 10.61
N GLU A 139 -12.52 0.01 9.43
CA GLU A 139 -13.37 0.76 8.52
C GLU A 139 -13.21 0.29 7.07
N VAL A 140 -14.25 0.48 6.27
CA VAL A 140 -14.16 0.35 4.81
C VAL A 140 -14.19 1.73 4.20
N VAL A 141 -13.09 2.09 3.54
CA VAL A 141 -12.96 3.32 2.76
C VAL A 141 -13.26 3.01 1.31
N THR A 142 -13.93 3.91 0.63
CA THR A 142 -14.29 3.75 -0.77
C THR A 142 -13.73 4.89 -1.60
N HIS A 143 -13.16 4.52 -2.75
CA HIS A 143 -12.77 5.45 -3.79
C HIS A 143 -13.75 5.33 -4.95
N SER A 144 -14.62 6.34 -5.15
CA SER A 144 -15.58 6.34 -6.25
C SER A 144 -14.88 6.38 -7.60
N MET A 145 -15.35 5.53 -8.52
CA MET A 145 -14.88 5.46 -9.90
C MET A 145 -15.74 6.30 -10.85
N ASP A 146 -16.77 7.00 -10.35
CA ASP A 146 -17.74 7.72 -11.17
C ASP A 146 -17.12 8.78 -12.10
N ASN A 147 -16.02 9.38 -11.68
CA ASN A 147 -15.35 10.44 -12.44
C ASN A 147 -14.06 10.00 -13.13
N VAL A 148 -13.68 8.72 -13.06
CA VAL A 148 -12.39 8.25 -13.61
C VAL A 148 -12.30 8.50 -15.11
N GLU A 149 -13.34 8.15 -15.87
CA GLU A 149 -13.38 8.37 -17.33
C GLU A 149 -13.27 9.86 -17.68
N LYS A 150 -13.99 10.72 -16.94
CA LYS A 150 -13.91 12.17 -17.11
C LYS A 150 -12.49 12.68 -16.86
N TYR A 151 -11.90 12.31 -15.73
CA TYR A 151 -10.53 12.74 -15.38
C TYR A 151 -9.49 12.19 -16.35
N TYR A 152 -9.64 10.94 -16.80
CA TYR A 152 -8.79 10.37 -17.83
C TYR A 152 -8.87 11.17 -19.13
N SER A 153 -10.08 11.42 -19.63
CA SER A 153 -10.32 12.16 -20.87
C SER A 153 -9.80 13.60 -20.81
N GLU A 154 -9.96 14.27 -19.65
CA GLU A 154 -9.43 15.60 -19.41
C GLU A 154 -7.91 15.61 -19.42
N ARG A 155 -7.27 14.67 -18.73
CA ARG A 155 -5.80 14.59 -18.64
C ARG A 155 -5.15 14.14 -19.94
N LYS A 156 -5.80 13.22 -20.68
CA LYS A 156 -5.31 12.75 -21.97
C LYS A 156 -5.13 13.88 -22.99
N LYS A 157 -5.94 14.94 -22.92
CA LYS A 157 -5.78 16.12 -23.77
C LYS A 157 -4.45 16.86 -23.60
N TYR A 158 -3.81 16.67 -22.46
CA TYR A 158 -2.54 17.30 -22.10
C TYR A 158 -1.37 16.31 -22.08
N ALA A 159 -1.60 15.06 -22.49
CA ALA A 159 -0.55 14.05 -22.62
C ALA A 159 0.12 14.19 -24.00
N ASP A 160 1.46 14.15 -24.01
CA ASP A 160 2.20 14.05 -25.25
C ASP A 160 2.28 12.58 -25.69
N GLU A 161 1.74 12.26 -26.86
CA GLU A 161 1.79 10.92 -27.45
C GLU A 161 3.05 10.70 -28.30
N LYS A 162 3.89 11.72 -28.51
CA LYS A 162 5.06 11.69 -29.39
C LYS A 162 6.39 11.62 -28.64
N VAL A 163 6.38 11.09 -27.42
CA VAL A 163 7.61 10.91 -26.65
C VAL A 163 8.53 9.90 -27.33
N GLN A 164 9.79 10.26 -27.53
CA GLN A 164 10.82 9.39 -28.05
C GLN A 164 11.91 9.20 -27.00
N ILE A 165 12.36 7.97 -26.83
CA ILE A 165 13.46 7.60 -25.94
C ILE A 165 14.57 7.01 -26.80
N ARG A 166 15.76 7.63 -26.75
CA ARG A 166 16.96 7.18 -27.48
C ARG A 166 18.17 7.24 -26.55
N GLY A 167 18.64 6.05 -26.13
CA GLY A 167 19.76 5.97 -25.20
C GLY A 167 19.48 6.71 -23.89
N ASN A 168 20.31 7.70 -23.57
CA ASN A 168 20.20 8.54 -22.39
C ASN A 168 19.38 9.81 -22.61
N GLN A 169 18.61 9.90 -23.69
CA GLN A 169 17.84 11.09 -24.05
C GLN A 169 16.35 10.77 -24.19
N VAL A 170 15.52 11.67 -23.69
CA VAL A 170 14.06 11.67 -23.85
C VAL A 170 13.64 12.98 -24.50
N THR A 171 12.86 12.89 -25.58
CA THR A 171 12.34 14.06 -26.28
C THR A 171 10.83 14.01 -26.35
N GLY A 172 10.17 15.16 -26.22
CA GLY A 172 8.72 15.29 -26.34
C GLY A 172 8.34 16.67 -26.87
N GLU A 173 7.13 16.76 -27.45
CA GLU A 173 6.62 18.00 -28.02
C GLU A 173 5.20 18.23 -27.51
N ILE A 174 4.92 19.38 -26.91
CA ILE A 174 3.61 19.69 -26.35
C ILE A 174 3.24 21.14 -26.64
N LYS A 175 1.94 21.37 -26.92
CA LYS A 175 1.38 22.71 -27.04
C LYS A 175 0.49 23.01 -25.85
N VAL A 176 0.78 24.09 -25.15
CA VAL A 176 0.00 24.52 -23.98
C VAL A 176 -0.60 25.90 -24.20
N LYS A 177 -1.77 26.15 -23.59
CA LYS A 177 -2.48 27.43 -23.71
C LYS A 177 -2.03 28.45 -22.68
N ASP A 178 -1.56 27.96 -21.54
CA ASP A 178 -1.14 28.76 -20.40
C ASP A 178 0.24 28.32 -19.93
N LYS A 179 0.95 29.18 -19.19
CA LYS A 179 2.19 28.80 -18.49
C LYS A 179 1.90 27.61 -17.57
N SER A 180 2.66 26.55 -17.73
CA SER A 180 2.42 25.28 -17.05
C SER A 180 3.72 24.51 -16.82
N MET A 181 3.60 23.32 -16.26
CA MET A 181 4.71 22.40 -16.06
C MET A 181 4.44 21.10 -16.80
N ALA A 182 5.41 20.60 -17.55
CA ALA A 182 5.37 19.23 -18.04
C ALA A 182 5.87 18.30 -16.94
N CYS A 183 5.00 17.40 -16.47
CA CYS A 183 5.39 16.33 -15.56
C CYS A 183 5.82 15.11 -16.38
N ILE A 184 7.02 14.63 -16.15
CA ILE A 184 7.60 13.48 -16.83
C ILE A 184 7.64 12.31 -15.85
N ALA A 185 7.02 11.18 -16.20
CA ALA A 185 6.92 9.99 -15.35
C ALA A 185 8.25 9.22 -15.27
N ILE A 186 9.33 9.93 -15.01
CA ILE A 186 10.68 9.40 -14.78
C ILE A 186 11.11 9.87 -13.38
N PRO A 187 11.67 8.98 -12.53
CA PRO A 187 12.14 9.37 -11.21
C PRO A 187 13.19 10.48 -11.28
N TYR A 188 13.03 11.49 -10.39
CA TYR A 188 13.97 12.59 -10.29
C TYR A 188 15.36 12.09 -9.87
N HIS A 189 16.36 12.47 -10.64
CA HIS A 189 17.76 12.24 -10.31
C HIS A 189 18.62 13.43 -10.77
N LYS A 190 19.65 13.75 -9.98
CA LYS A 190 20.55 14.89 -10.25
C LYS A 190 21.34 14.78 -11.56
N GLY A 191 21.44 13.59 -12.14
CA GLY A 191 22.09 13.36 -13.43
C GLY A 191 21.28 13.81 -14.64
N TRP A 192 19.99 14.18 -14.47
CA TRP A 192 19.18 14.71 -15.55
C TRP A 192 19.41 16.19 -15.76
N SER A 193 19.46 16.59 -17.02
CA SER A 193 19.41 17.98 -17.49
C SER A 193 18.28 18.14 -18.50
N ALA A 194 17.73 19.33 -18.62
CA ALA A 194 16.61 19.62 -19.51
C ALA A 194 16.80 20.89 -20.31
N THR A 195 16.30 20.84 -21.54
CA THR A 195 16.07 22.06 -22.35
C THR A 195 14.63 22.10 -22.83
N VAL A 196 14.06 23.31 -22.87
CA VAL A 196 12.78 23.59 -23.51
C VAL A 196 12.99 24.62 -24.58
N ASN A 197 12.62 24.31 -25.81
CA ASN A 197 12.88 25.12 -27.00
C ASN A 197 14.38 25.53 -27.15
N GLY A 198 15.27 24.58 -26.82
CA GLY A 198 16.73 24.79 -26.88
C GLY A 198 17.32 25.57 -25.72
N LYS A 199 16.51 26.12 -24.83
CA LYS A 199 16.97 26.84 -23.64
C LYS A 199 17.04 25.92 -22.44
N LYS A 200 18.15 25.95 -21.70
CA LYS A 200 18.33 25.19 -20.46
C LYS A 200 17.31 25.61 -19.41
N VAL A 201 16.64 24.66 -18.79
CA VAL A 201 15.65 24.88 -17.73
C VAL A 201 15.98 24.03 -16.50
N ASN A 202 15.49 24.49 -15.35
CA ASN A 202 15.61 23.71 -14.11
C ASN A 202 14.58 22.59 -14.08
N ILE A 203 15.04 21.40 -13.70
CA ILE A 203 14.16 20.27 -13.38
C ILE A 203 13.76 20.36 -11.92
N VAL A 204 12.47 20.28 -11.62
CA VAL A 204 11.94 20.21 -10.27
C VAL A 204 11.35 18.85 -9.98
N LYS A 205 11.30 18.48 -8.71
CA LYS A 205 10.64 17.26 -8.26
C LYS A 205 9.13 17.48 -8.20
N ALA A 206 8.35 16.58 -8.80
CA ALA A 206 6.89 16.66 -8.87
C ALA A 206 6.25 15.32 -8.52
N ASN A 207 5.00 15.36 -8.06
CA ASN A 207 4.20 14.18 -7.73
C ASN A 207 4.98 13.15 -6.85
N GLY A 208 5.68 13.66 -5.84
CA GLY A 208 6.47 12.87 -4.90
C GLY A 208 7.81 12.41 -5.42
N MET A 209 7.91 11.89 -6.64
CA MET A 209 9.15 11.28 -7.15
C MET A 209 9.52 11.65 -8.59
N TYR A 210 8.62 12.20 -9.38
CA TYR A 210 8.84 12.45 -10.81
C TYR A 210 9.55 13.79 -11.08
N MET A 211 9.92 14.01 -12.35
CA MET A 211 10.49 15.25 -12.80
C MET A 211 9.44 16.16 -13.42
N ALA A 212 9.61 17.48 -13.29
CA ALA A 212 8.85 18.42 -14.09
C ALA A 212 9.74 19.56 -14.59
N VAL A 213 9.37 20.10 -15.75
CA VAL A 213 10.03 21.25 -16.40
C VAL A 213 9.01 22.34 -16.75
N PRO A 214 9.38 23.63 -16.63
CA PRO A 214 8.49 24.72 -16.98
C PRO A 214 8.24 24.79 -18.48
N LEU A 215 7.00 25.13 -18.87
CA LEU A 215 6.58 25.34 -20.26
C LEU A 215 6.12 26.78 -20.45
N GLU A 216 6.43 27.33 -21.61
CA GLU A 216 5.87 28.61 -22.06
C GLU A 216 4.59 28.41 -22.88
N VAL A 217 3.77 29.44 -22.96
CA VAL A 217 2.57 29.42 -23.81
C VAL A 217 2.93 29.11 -25.25
N GLY A 218 2.18 28.23 -25.87
CA GLY A 218 2.40 27.79 -27.24
C GLY A 218 3.11 26.46 -27.33
N TYR A 219 3.88 26.26 -28.39
CA TYR A 219 4.61 25.03 -28.69
C TYR A 219 5.88 24.93 -27.87
N ASN A 220 6.11 23.76 -27.29
CA ASN A 220 7.31 23.47 -26.50
C ASN A 220 7.93 22.14 -26.97
N LYS A 221 9.22 22.19 -27.32
CA LYS A 221 10.05 21.00 -27.57
C LYS A 221 10.90 20.77 -26.32
N ILE A 222 10.68 19.64 -25.68
CA ILE A 222 11.39 19.26 -24.44
C ILE A 222 12.46 18.24 -24.82
N VAL A 223 13.66 18.43 -24.27
CA VAL A 223 14.75 17.45 -24.38
C VAL A 223 15.32 17.25 -22.99
N LEU A 224 15.29 16.01 -22.53
CA LEU A 224 15.95 15.56 -21.31
C LEU A 224 17.19 14.75 -21.70
N SER A 225 18.29 14.96 -20.99
CA SER A 225 19.52 14.18 -21.18
C SER A 225 20.06 13.74 -19.83
N TYR A 226 20.42 12.48 -19.73
CA TYR A 226 21.00 11.89 -18.53
C TYR A 226 22.49 11.73 -18.67
N THR A 227 23.24 12.17 -17.67
CA THR A 227 24.69 11.98 -17.57
C THR A 227 25.02 11.38 -16.21
N ILE A 228 25.87 10.38 -16.20
CA ILE A 228 26.36 9.71 -14.99
C ILE A 228 27.46 10.55 -14.35
#